data_b9080caa61b47ab78af55e79b654f85b
#
_entry.id   b9080caa61b47ab78af55e79b654f85b
#
_cell.length_a   1.000
_cell.length_b   1.000
_cell.length_c   1.000
_cell.angle_alpha   90.00
_cell.angle_beta   90.00
_cell.angle_gamma   90.00
#
_symmetry.space_group_name_H-M   'P 1'
#
loop_
_entity.id
_entity.type
_entity.pdbx_description
1 polymer ?
#
loop_
_entity_poly.entity_id
_entity_poly.type
_entity_poly.pdbx_seq_one_letter_code
_entity_poly.pdbx_strand_id
1 'polypeptide(L)'
;RLDSPAISGTEVIHWGSPVPSFGNLTNARVATVGINPSNREFVDEKGKELQGTARRFHTLKSLGLKSWSDVDARHIRLIVESCYSYFSGNPYDRWFRILDRIILGANASFYDPFHAACHLDLIPFATTNKWTELTSRQHSLLLSISGDTLGLLLRDSPVRILILNGESVVQQFQNIACVSLEKYDMPTWSLQRRSTSDVKGIAYRGIVNALSGIAI
;
A
#
# COMPACT_ATOMS: atom_id res chain seq x y z
N ARG A 1 -1.09 14.17 -11.52
CA ARG A 1 -2.45 13.72 -11.10
C ARG A 1 -2.87 14.31 -9.76
N LEU A 2 -1.97 14.53 -8.80
CA LEU A 2 -2.28 15.11 -7.48
C LEU A 2 -2.81 16.56 -7.57
N ASP A 3 -2.44 17.30 -8.59
CA ASP A 3 -2.97 18.65 -8.86
C ASP A 3 -4.24 18.64 -9.73
N SER A 4 -4.77 17.44 -10.04
CA SER A 4 -5.98 17.32 -10.85
C SER A 4 -7.23 17.70 -10.05
N PRO A 5 -8.18 18.46 -10.62
CA PRO A 5 -9.48 18.70 -10.00
C PRO A 5 -10.25 17.42 -9.67
N ALA A 6 -9.96 16.30 -10.36
CA ALA A 6 -10.56 15.00 -10.08
C ALA A 6 -10.24 14.48 -8.67
N ILE A 7 -9.14 14.90 -8.05
CA ILE A 7 -8.78 14.53 -6.68
C ILE A 7 -9.52 15.37 -5.63
N SER A 8 -10.05 16.52 -6.03
CA SER A 8 -10.84 17.37 -5.12
C SER A 8 -12.04 16.60 -4.57
N GLY A 9 -12.18 16.57 -3.24
CA GLY A 9 -13.24 15.83 -2.57
C GLY A 9 -12.99 14.33 -2.33
N THR A 10 -11.78 13.83 -2.63
CA THR A 10 -11.40 12.42 -2.38
C THR A 10 -10.73 12.20 -1.03
N GLU A 11 -10.57 13.21 -0.21
CA GLU A 11 -9.83 13.16 1.06
C GLU A 11 -8.35 12.82 0.92
N VAL A 12 -7.77 12.89 -0.29
CA VAL A 12 -6.34 12.69 -0.51
C VAL A 12 -5.53 13.76 0.22
N ILE A 13 -4.44 13.37 0.83
CA ILE A 13 -3.44 14.28 1.40
C ILE A 13 -2.66 14.92 0.25
N HIS A 14 -3.17 16.03 -0.29
CA HIS A 14 -2.65 16.68 -1.50
C HIS A 14 -1.19 17.10 -1.42
N TRP A 15 -0.71 17.41 -0.23
CA TRP A 15 0.65 17.85 0.00
C TRP A 15 1.64 16.69 0.25
N GLY A 16 1.16 15.46 0.42
CA GLY A 16 1.97 14.24 0.55
C GLY A 16 2.32 13.66 -0.81
N SER A 17 3.54 13.10 -0.96
CA SER A 17 3.90 12.41 -2.21
C SER A 17 3.05 11.14 -2.41
N PRO A 18 2.92 10.67 -3.65
CA PRO A 18 2.50 9.28 -3.87
C PRO A 18 3.45 8.33 -3.17
N VAL A 19 2.94 7.18 -2.73
CA VAL A 19 3.70 6.11 -2.10
C VAL A 19 3.65 4.88 -3.02
N PRO A 20 4.56 4.76 -3.99
CA PRO A 20 4.60 3.61 -4.90
C PRO A 20 4.87 2.29 -4.19
N SER A 21 5.71 2.30 -3.15
CA SER A 21 6.02 1.11 -2.34
C SER A 21 6.50 1.48 -0.95
N PHE A 22 6.37 0.55 -0.03
CA PHE A 22 7.04 0.55 1.26
C PHE A 22 8.12 -0.52 1.22
N GLY A 23 9.38 -0.10 1.25
CA GLY A 23 10.52 -0.95 1.02
C GLY A 23 10.94 -1.06 -0.46
N ASN A 24 12.04 -1.74 -0.69
CA ASN A 24 12.67 -1.85 -2.00
C ASN A 24 11.99 -2.89 -2.89
N LEU A 25 11.13 -2.44 -3.78
CA LEU A 25 10.41 -3.28 -4.74
C LEU A 25 11.36 -4.04 -5.69
N THR A 26 12.54 -3.49 -6.01
CA THR A 26 13.46 -4.12 -6.97
C THR A 26 14.12 -5.40 -6.44
N ASN A 27 14.09 -5.63 -5.13
CA ASN A 27 14.67 -6.80 -4.47
C ASN A 27 13.62 -7.73 -3.85
N ALA A 28 12.36 -7.30 -3.78
CA ALA A 28 11.30 -8.03 -3.10
C ALA A 28 10.72 -9.14 -3.98
N ARG A 29 10.73 -10.39 -3.51
CA ARG A 29 10.03 -11.52 -4.14
C ARG A 29 8.62 -11.72 -3.62
N VAL A 30 8.35 -11.22 -2.42
CA VAL A 30 7.05 -11.23 -1.76
C VAL A 30 6.60 -9.81 -1.56
N ALA A 31 5.37 -9.50 -1.94
CA ALA A 31 4.75 -8.21 -1.63
C ALA A 31 3.43 -8.44 -0.91
N THR A 32 3.18 -7.65 0.13
CA THR A 32 1.82 -7.53 0.67
C THR A 32 1.09 -6.41 -0.03
N VAL A 33 -0.22 -6.50 -0.14
CA VAL A 33 -1.04 -5.49 -0.80
C VAL A 33 -2.12 -4.98 0.15
N GLY A 34 -2.19 -3.66 0.29
CA GLY A 34 -3.24 -2.93 1.00
C GLY A 34 -4.15 -2.15 0.06
N ILE A 35 -5.01 -1.32 0.62
CA ILE A 35 -5.89 -0.44 -0.16
C ILE A 35 -5.18 0.87 -0.49
N ASN A 36 -4.72 1.58 0.54
CA ASN A 36 -4.05 2.87 0.41
C ASN A 36 -3.21 3.18 1.65
N PRO A 37 -2.17 4.02 1.52
CA PRO A 37 -1.36 4.45 2.65
C PRO A 37 -2.20 5.14 3.73
N SER A 38 -1.86 4.89 4.98
CA SER A 38 -2.47 5.59 6.12
C SER A 38 -2.04 7.06 6.14
N ASN A 39 -2.90 7.94 6.67
CA ASN A 39 -2.49 9.31 6.99
C ASN A 39 -1.30 9.36 7.96
N ARG A 40 -1.11 8.32 8.77
CA ARG A 40 0.01 8.19 9.72
C ARG A 40 1.38 8.20 9.04
N GLU A 41 1.43 7.94 7.76
CA GLU A 41 2.67 8.03 6.99
C GLU A 41 3.15 9.48 6.81
N PHE A 42 2.25 10.46 6.99
CA PHE A 42 2.52 11.88 6.81
C PHE A 42 2.31 12.73 8.06
N VAL A 43 1.46 12.27 9.00
CA VAL A 43 1.14 13.03 10.21
C VAL A 43 1.29 12.20 11.48
N ASP A 44 1.57 12.87 12.58
CA ASP A 44 1.60 12.31 13.94
C ASP A 44 0.18 12.07 14.50
N GLU A 45 0.08 11.65 15.76
CA GLU A 45 -1.19 11.40 16.43
C GLU A 45 -2.07 12.65 16.62
N LYS A 46 -1.45 13.82 16.55
CA LYS A 46 -2.14 15.12 16.66
C LYS A 46 -2.47 15.72 15.30
N GLY A 47 -2.23 14.99 14.19
CA GLY A 47 -2.45 15.47 12.83
C GLY A 47 -1.38 16.46 12.33
N LYS A 48 -0.26 16.61 13.04
CA LYS A 48 0.85 17.48 12.61
C LYS A 48 1.75 16.75 11.64
N GLU A 49 2.18 17.43 10.57
CA GLU A 49 3.11 16.90 9.57
C GLU A 49 4.40 16.37 10.20
N LEU A 50 4.81 15.16 9.84
CA LEU A 50 6.07 14.55 10.23
C LEU A 50 7.24 15.26 9.53
N GLN A 51 8.21 15.74 10.30
CA GLN A 51 9.35 16.50 9.79
C GLN A 51 10.70 15.94 10.28
N GLY A 52 11.78 16.32 9.61
CA GLY A 52 13.14 15.90 9.96
C GLY A 52 13.27 14.37 9.97
N THR A 53 13.83 13.83 11.04
CA THR A 53 14.03 12.39 11.25
C THR A 53 12.75 11.60 11.48
N ALA A 54 11.65 12.28 11.83
CA ALA A 54 10.34 11.63 11.97
C ALA A 54 9.63 11.43 10.62
N ARG A 55 10.04 12.14 9.56
CA ARG A 55 9.41 12.04 8.24
C ARG A 55 9.61 10.65 7.65
N ARG A 56 8.53 10.07 7.12
CA ARG A 56 8.53 8.78 6.43
C ARG A 56 8.61 8.96 4.92
N PHE A 57 7.73 9.80 4.37
CA PHE A 57 7.67 10.12 2.95
C PHE A 57 7.80 11.62 2.70
N HIS A 58 8.13 11.98 1.49
CA HIS A 58 8.26 13.37 1.10
C HIS A 58 6.92 14.08 0.99
N THR A 59 6.96 15.38 1.19
CA THR A 59 5.83 16.31 1.04
C THR A 59 6.26 17.44 0.10
N LEU A 60 5.31 18.20 -0.44
CA LEU A 60 5.63 19.42 -1.20
C LEU A 60 6.64 20.29 -0.44
N LYS A 61 6.37 20.51 0.85
CA LYS A 61 7.25 21.32 1.71
C LYS A 61 8.65 20.74 1.84
N SER A 62 8.78 19.44 2.05
CA SER A 62 10.09 18.78 2.21
C SER A 62 10.90 18.74 0.92
N LEU A 63 10.25 18.84 -0.24
CA LEU A 63 10.87 18.93 -1.55
C LEU A 63 11.12 20.39 -1.99
N GLY A 64 10.62 21.38 -1.25
CA GLY A 64 10.71 22.80 -1.62
C GLY A 64 9.80 23.17 -2.78
N LEU A 65 8.73 22.38 -3.04
CA LEU A 65 7.79 22.56 -4.15
C LEU A 65 6.54 23.30 -3.69
N LYS A 66 5.93 24.04 -4.61
CA LYS A 66 4.62 24.66 -4.43
C LYS A 66 3.48 23.82 -5.03
N SER A 67 3.79 23.04 -6.06
CA SER A 67 2.85 22.21 -6.82
C SER A 67 3.53 20.93 -7.29
N TRP A 68 2.77 19.86 -7.45
CA TRP A 68 3.26 18.60 -8.03
C TRP A 68 3.60 18.73 -9.52
N SER A 69 3.10 19.76 -10.21
CA SER A 69 3.49 20.08 -11.57
C SER A 69 4.96 20.53 -11.72
N ASP A 70 5.57 20.95 -10.60
CA ASP A 70 6.96 21.41 -10.57
C ASP A 70 7.97 20.27 -10.33
N VAL A 71 7.49 19.02 -10.24
CA VAL A 71 8.32 17.83 -9.99
C VAL A 71 9.25 17.56 -11.17
N ASP A 72 10.52 17.41 -10.89
CA ASP A 72 11.55 16.97 -11.81
C ASP A 72 12.14 15.59 -11.46
N ALA A 73 13.10 15.11 -12.25
CA ALA A 73 13.75 13.82 -12.04
C ALA A 73 14.49 13.70 -10.70
N ARG A 74 14.97 14.81 -10.12
CA ARG A 74 15.62 14.82 -8.79
C ARG A 74 14.59 14.55 -7.69
N HIS A 75 13.44 15.21 -7.76
CA HIS A 75 12.36 15.03 -6.80
C HIS A 75 11.81 13.60 -6.86
N ILE A 76 11.66 13.02 -8.07
CA ILE A 76 11.24 11.62 -8.23
C ILE A 76 12.23 10.67 -7.56
N ARG A 77 13.54 10.88 -7.73
CA ARG A 77 14.57 10.07 -7.05
C ARG A 77 14.42 10.13 -5.54
N LEU A 78 14.27 11.32 -4.96
CA LEU A 78 14.09 11.48 -3.50
C LEU A 78 12.83 10.74 -2.99
N ILE A 79 11.72 10.81 -3.73
CA ILE A 79 10.49 10.08 -3.38
C ILE A 79 10.75 8.57 -3.41
N VAL A 80 11.38 8.05 -4.46
CA VAL A 80 11.69 6.62 -4.59
C VAL A 80 12.68 6.16 -3.53
N GLU A 81 13.70 6.94 -3.22
CA GLU A 81 14.65 6.67 -2.13
C GLU A 81 13.96 6.57 -0.76
N SER A 82 12.99 7.45 -0.48
CA SER A 82 12.20 7.36 0.76
C SER A 82 11.36 6.08 0.83
N CYS A 83 10.87 5.59 -0.32
CA CYS A 83 10.18 4.30 -0.38
C CYS A 83 11.16 3.15 -0.08
N TYR A 84 12.31 3.12 -0.73
CA TYR A 84 13.30 2.04 -0.59
C TYR A 84 13.86 1.94 0.83
N SER A 85 14.12 3.08 1.47
CA SER A 85 14.66 3.16 2.84
C SER A 85 13.60 3.09 3.94
N TYR A 86 12.33 2.91 3.60
CA TYR A 86 11.22 3.02 4.56
C TYR A 86 11.43 2.16 5.81
N PHE A 87 11.75 0.87 5.65
CA PHE A 87 11.91 -0.05 6.78
C PHE A 87 13.21 0.11 7.56
N SER A 88 14.21 0.79 7.01
CA SER A 88 15.44 1.16 7.71
C SER A 88 15.39 2.54 8.37
N GLY A 89 14.34 3.31 8.10
CA GLY A 89 14.13 4.64 8.66
C GLY A 89 13.22 4.65 9.89
N ASN A 90 12.06 5.29 9.76
CA ASN A 90 11.03 5.41 10.80
C ASN A 90 9.70 4.80 10.34
N PRO A 91 9.61 3.47 10.12
CA PRO A 91 8.39 2.85 9.63
C PRO A 91 7.25 2.91 10.65
N TYR A 92 6.03 2.77 10.19
CA TYR A 92 4.86 2.63 11.07
C TYR A 92 4.79 1.21 11.67
N ASP A 93 5.72 0.91 12.56
CA ASP A 93 5.98 -0.41 13.18
C ASP A 93 4.74 -1.04 13.81
N ARG A 94 3.83 -0.23 14.37
CA ARG A 94 2.59 -0.74 14.96
C ARG A 94 1.77 -1.59 13.99
N TRP A 95 1.86 -1.28 12.69
CA TRP A 95 1.20 -2.03 11.62
C TRP A 95 2.13 -3.09 11.02
N PHE A 96 3.32 -2.68 10.59
CA PHE A 96 4.21 -3.54 9.81
C PHE A 96 4.82 -4.69 10.60
N ARG A 97 5.09 -4.55 11.91
CA ARG A 97 5.59 -5.65 12.75
C ARG A 97 4.60 -6.80 12.89
N ILE A 98 3.30 -6.51 12.87
CA ILE A 98 2.27 -7.56 12.92
C ILE A 98 2.24 -8.30 11.57
N LEU A 99 2.24 -7.57 10.48
CA LEU A 99 2.20 -8.11 9.13
C LEU A 99 3.47 -8.91 8.80
N ASP A 100 4.62 -8.45 9.27
CA ASP A 100 5.91 -9.13 9.11
C ASP A 100 5.88 -10.56 9.66
N ARG A 101 5.23 -10.78 10.82
CA ARG A 101 5.06 -12.12 11.38
C ARG A 101 4.29 -13.07 10.48
N ILE A 102 3.37 -12.54 9.68
CA ILE A 102 2.58 -13.35 8.74
C ILE A 102 3.45 -13.74 7.55
N ILE A 103 4.21 -12.80 6.99
CA ILE A 103 5.03 -13.04 5.79
C ILE A 103 6.29 -13.87 6.08
N LEU A 104 6.72 -13.99 7.35
CA LEU A 104 7.76 -14.94 7.74
C LEU A 104 7.43 -16.39 7.32
N GLY A 105 6.15 -16.74 7.25
CA GLY A 105 5.69 -18.03 6.71
C GLY A 105 6.00 -18.25 5.24
N ALA A 106 6.23 -17.17 4.48
CA ALA A 106 6.68 -17.19 3.08
C ALA A 106 8.20 -17.00 2.94
N ASN A 107 8.96 -17.17 4.03
CA ASN A 107 10.40 -16.91 4.10
C ASN A 107 10.77 -15.50 3.62
N ALA A 108 10.00 -14.49 4.04
CA ALA A 108 10.16 -13.10 3.67
C ALA A 108 9.97 -12.18 4.87
N SER A 109 10.60 -11.01 4.86
CA SER A 109 10.48 -10.00 5.91
C SER A 109 10.66 -8.60 5.34
N PHE A 110 9.97 -7.62 5.91
CA PHE A 110 10.20 -6.21 5.60
C PHE A 110 11.52 -5.68 6.15
N TYR A 111 12.07 -6.35 7.18
CA TYR A 111 13.22 -5.87 7.96
C TYR A 111 14.50 -6.67 7.69
N ASP A 112 14.41 -7.75 6.92
CA ASP A 112 15.57 -8.57 6.54
C ASP A 112 16.02 -8.23 5.11
N PRO A 113 17.25 -7.73 4.92
CA PRO A 113 17.74 -7.37 3.60
C PRO A 113 17.97 -8.58 2.67
N PHE A 114 18.11 -9.79 3.22
CA PHE A 114 18.36 -11.01 2.45
C PHE A 114 17.06 -11.68 1.98
N HIS A 115 15.99 -11.50 2.73
CA HIS A 115 14.65 -12.05 2.42
C HIS A 115 13.65 -10.91 2.21
N ALA A 116 14.06 -9.89 1.49
CA ALA A 116 13.33 -8.65 1.38
C ALA A 116 11.91 -8.84 0.84
N ALA A 117 10.96 -8.32 1.59
CA ALA A 117 9.59 -8.09 1.17
C ALA A 117 9.32 -6.60 1.05
N CYS A 118 8.28 -6.24 0.30
CA CYS A 118 7.74 -4.88 0.26
C CYS A 118 6.24 -4.89 0.51
N HIS A 119 5.70 -3.70 0.77
CA HIS A 119 4.26 -3.49 0.80
C HIS A 119 3.87 -2.54 -0.32
N LEU A 120 2.77 -2.84 -0.97
CA LEU A 120 2.17 -2.06 -2.05
C LEU A 120 0.72 -1.74 -1.69
N ASP A 121 0.20 -0.69 -2.27
CA ASP A 121 -1.21 -0.35 -2.15
C ASP A 121 -1.87 -0.27 -3.53
N LEU A 122 -3.16 -0.60 -3.61
CA LEU A 122 -3.96 -0.44 -4.83
C LEU A 122 -4.04 1.02 -5.25
N ILE A 123 -4.05 1.92 -4.25
CA ILE A 123 -4.11 3.37 -4.42
C ILE A 123 -2.86 3.97 -3.78
N PRO A 124 -1.96 4.62 -4.55
CA PRO A 124 -0.69 5.13 -4.00
C PRO A 124 -0.84 6.44 -3.22
N PHE A 125 -2.05 6.87 -2.92
CA PHE A 125 -2.34 8.14 -2.25
C PHE A 125 -2.88 7.92 -0.85
N ALA A 126 -2.26 8.54 0.16
CA ALA A 126 -2.81 8.59 1.51
C ALA A 126 -4.05 9.49 1.57
N THR A 127 -5.01 9.10 2.40
CA THR A 127 -6.22 9.88 2.66
C THR A 127 -6.28 10.34 4.11
N THR A 128 -6.91 11.49 4.39
CA THR A 128 -7.10 12.03 5.74
C THR A 128 -7.96 11.11 6.59
N ASN A 129 -9.01 10.56 5.99
CA ASN A 129 -9.93 9.60 6.59
C ASN A 129 -9.54 8.16 6.21
N LYS A 130 -9.96 7.19 7.03
CA LYS A 130 -9.76 5.77 6.71
C LYS A 130 -10.60 5.38 5.50
N TRP A 131 -10.15 4.37 4.76
CA TRP A 131 -10.92 3.82 3.65
C TRP A 131 -12.38 3.52 3.99
N THR A 132 -12.64 2.94 5.15
CA THR A 132 -13.99 2.59 5.61
C THR A 132 -14.90 3.78 5.91
N GLU A 133 -14.34 4.97 6.01
CA GLU A 133 -15.05 6.22 6.27
C GLU A 133 -15.35 7.01 5.00
N LEU A 134 -14.76 6.60 3.88
CA LEU A 134 -14.98 7.20 2.57
C LEU A 134 -16.30 6.72 1.95
N THR A 135 -16.91 7.57 1.15
CA THR A 135 -18.11 7.23 0.38
C THR A 135 -17.79 6.32 -0.81
N SER A 136 -18.78 5.57 -1.31
CA SER A 136 -18.62 4.73 -2.51
C SER A 136 -18.16 5.54 -3.74
N ARG A 137 -18.58 6.80 -3.86
CA ARG A 137 -18.13 7.70 -4.93
C ARG A 137 -16.64 8.00 -4.82
N GLN A 138 -16.15 8.28 -3.60
CA GLN A 138 -14.72 8.52 -3.34
C GLN A 138 -13.89 7.27 -3.61
N HIS A 139 -14.37 6.08 -3.21
CA HIS A 139 -13.74 4.80 -3.54
C HIS A 139 -13.56 4.64 -5.06
N SER A 140 -14.65 4.76 -5.82
CA SER A 140 -14.63 4.61 -7.28
C SER A 140 -13.69 5.62 -7.94
N LEU A 141 -13.70 6.85 -7.47
CA LEU A 141 -12.84 7.91 -8.01
C LEU A 141 -11.36 7.66 -7.72
N LEU A 142 -11.01 7.28 -6.49
CA LEU A 142 -9.63 6.95 -6.10
C LEU A 142 -9.09 5.77 -6.89
N LEU A 143 -9.87 4.70 -7.06
CA LEU A 143 -9.50 3.54 -7.88
C LEU A 143 -9.31 3.93 -9.36
N SER A 144 -10.21 4.73 -9.90
CA SER A 144 -10.12 5.22 -11.30
C SER A 144 -8.87 6.08 -11.53
N ILE A 145 -8.56 7.00 -10.60
CA ILE A 145 -7.39 7.88 -10.70
C ILE A 145 -6.08 7.08 -10.56
N SER A 146 -6.08 6.06 -9.70
CA SER A 146 -4.92 5.18 -9.51
C SER A 146 -4.64 4.35 -10.77
N GLY A 147 -5.70 3.96 -11.49
CA GLY A 147 -5.58 3.22 -12.74
C GLY A 147 -4.79 1.92 -12.55
N ASP A 148 -3.91 1.61 -13.49
CA ASP A 148 -3.05 0.42 -13.48
C ASP A 148 -1.70 0.64 -12.77
N THR A 149 -1.66 1.49 -11.74
CA THR A 149 -0.40 1.80 -11.04
C THR A 149 0.23 0.54 -10.45
N LEU A 150 -0.56 -0.32 -9.81
CA LEU A 150 -0.06 -1.59 -9.24
C LEU A 150 0.48 -2.51 -10.33
N GLY A 151 -0.22 -2.69 -11.43
CA GLY A 151 0.24 -3.50 -12.56
C GLY A 151 1.54 -2.99 -13.16
N LEU A 152 1.69 -1.67 -13.31
CA LEU A 152 2.94 -1.05 -13.77
C LEU A 152 4.10 -1.30 -12.81
N LEU A 153 3.88 -1.21 -11.50
CA LEU A 153 4.90 -1.50 -10.49
C LEU A 153 5.34 -2.97 -10.49
N LEU A 154 4.39 -3.88 -10.67
CA LEU A 154 4.65 -5.32 -10.63
C LEU A 154 5.29 -5.85 -11.91
N ARG A 155 4.98 -5.28 -13.07
CA ARG A 155 5.44 -5.76 -14.39
C ARG A 155 6.94 -5.96 -14.48
N ASP A 156 7.70 -4.99 -13.97
CA ASP A 156 9.17 -4.98 -14.05
C ASP A 156 9.82 -5.34 -12.70
N SER A 157 9.04 -5.89 -11.75
CA SER A 157 9.52 -6.28 -10.44
C SER A 157 9.86 -7.77 -10.36
N PRO A 158 10.71 -8.21 -9.42
CA PRO A 158 10.99 -9.61 -9.15
C PRO A 158 9.89 -10.29 -8.30
N VAL A 159 8.82 -9.60 -7.95
CA VAL A 159 7.73 -10.13 -7.11
C VAL A 159 7.11 -11.35 -7.77
N ARG A 160 6.91 -12.42 -6.98
CA ARG A 160 6.29 -13.69 -7.40
C ARG A 160 5.11 -14.10 -6.55
N ILE A 161 4.99 -13.50 -5.36
CA ILE A 161 3.90 -13.79 -4.42
C ILE A 161 3.29 -12.46 -3.96
N LEU A 162 1.98 -12.34 -4.10
CA LEU A 162 1.19 -11.26 -3.51
C LEU A 162 0.38 -11.80 -2.34
N ILE A 163 0.41 -11.10 -1.22
CA ILE A 163 -0.39 -11.38 -0.02
C ILE A 163 -1.37 -10.23 0.16
N LEU A 164 -2.65 -10.47 -0.15
CA LEU A 164 -3.70 -9.45 -0.10
C LEU A 164 -4.22 -9.29 1.34
N ASN A 165 -4.15 -8.07 1.88
CA ASN A 165 -4.44 -7.76 3.27
C ASN A 165 -5.93 -7.51 3.51
N GLY A 166 -6.72 -8.57 3.55
CA GLY A 166 -8.13 -8.53 3.91
C GLY A 166 -9.10 -8.55 2.73
N GLU A 167 -10.36 -8.83 3.03
CA GLU A 167 -11.40 -9.11 2.04
C GLU A 167 -11.65 -7.91 1.11
N SER A 168 -11.62 -6.69 1.62
CA SER A 168 -11.80 -5.48 0.79
C SER A 168 -10.69 -5.35 -0.25
N VAL A 169 -9.43 -5.68 0.11
CA VAL A 169 -8.31 -5.68 -0.84
C VAL A 169 -8.54 -6.73 -1.91
N VAL A 170 -8.93 -7.95 -1.51
CA VAL A 170 -9.24 -9.05 -2.44
C VAL A 170 -10.30 -8.63 -3.45
N GLN A 171 -11.42 -8.08 -2.99
CA GLN A 171 -12.52 -7.64 -3.85
C GLN A 171 -12.07 -6.57 -4.84
N GLN A 172 -11.39 -5.54 -4.39
CA GLN A 172 -10.91 -4.47 -5.26
C GLN A 172 -9.83 -4.96 -6.23
N PHE A 173 -8.92 -5.82 -5.76
CA PHE A 173 -7.89 -6.41 -6.60
C PHE A 173 -8.51 -7.25 -7.74
N GLN A 174 -9.48 -8.11 -7.45
CA GLN A 174 -10.18 -8.90 -8.47
C GLN A 174 -10.85 -8.02 -9.54
N ASN A 175 -11.47 -6.91 -9.10
CA ASN A 175 -12.10 -5.96 -10.00
C ASN A 175 -11.08 -5.24 -10.92
N ILE A 176 -9.95 -4.79 -10.36
CA ILE A 176 -8.92 -4.06 -11.12
C ILE A 176 -8.16 -4.98 -12.06
N ALA A 177 -7.75 -6.14 -11.58
CA ALA A 177 -6.96 -7.11 -12.34
C ALA A 177 -7.80 -7.98 -13.27
N CYS A 178 -9.14 -7.87 -13.22
CA CYS A 178 -10.08 -8.72 -13.97
C CYS A 178 -9.80 -10.22 -13.77
N VAL A 179 -9.48 -10.62 -12.53
CA VAL A 179 -9.19 -12.01 -12.16
C VAL A 179 -10.21 -12.52 -11.16
N SER A 180 -10.40 -13.83 -11.12
CA SER A 180 -11.19 -14.51 -10.09
C SER A 180 -10.25 -15.34 -9.21
N LEU A 181 -10.34 -15.13 -7.91
CA LEU A 181 -9.59 -15.89 -6.92
C LEU A 181 -10.49 -16.95 -6.31
N GLU A 182 -9.96 -18.15 -6.15
CA GLU A 182 -10.66 -19.25 -5.51
C GLU A 182 -10.72 -19.04 -4.00
N LYS A 183 -11.92 -19.17 -3.43
CA LYS A 183 -12.17 -18.94 -2.00
C LYS A 183 -12.15 -20.26 -1.24
N TYR A 184 -11.43 -20.29 -0.12
CA TYR A 184 -11.32 -21.43 0.79
C TYR A 184 -11.74 -21.04 2.19
N ASP A 185 -12.57 -21.87 2.81
CA ASP A 185 -12.85 -21.75 4.25
C ASP A 185 -11.68 -22.30 5.06
N MET A 186 -11.19 -21.51 6.02
CA MET A 186 -10.06 -21.81 6.87
C MET A 186 -10.50 -21.80 8.35
N PRO A 187 -11.19 -22.85 8.84
CA PRO A 187 -11.77 -22.84 10.19
C PRO A 187 -10.74 -22.58 11.30
N THR A 188 -9.50 -23.08 11.12
CA THR A 188 -8.38 -22.89 12.06
C THR A 188 -7.89 -21.44 12.15
N TRP A 189 -8.27 -20.57 11.20
CA TRP A 189 -7.93 -19.14 11.19
C TRP A 189 -9.06 -18.27 11.72
N SER A 190 -10.14 -18.87 12.20
CA SER A 190 -11.26 -18.13 12.78
C SER A 190 -10.84 -17.43 14.07
N LEU A 191 -11.25 -16.16 14.20
CA LEU A 191 -10.97 -15.36 15.39
C LEU A 191 -12.23 -15.20 16.22
N GLN A 192 -12.17 -15.67 17.45
CA GLN A 192 -13.23 -15.44 18.43
C GLN A 192 -13.19 -13.98 18.92
N ARG A 193 -14.34 -13.33 18.91
CA ARG A 193 -14.50 -11.96 19.42
C ARG A 193 -15.36 -11.97 20.69
N ARG A 194 -14.96 -11.16 21.68
CA ARG A 194 -15.66 -11.09 22.97
C ARG A 194 -17.06 -10.46 22.90
N SER A 195 -17.30 -9.59 21.92
CA SER A 195 -18.52 -8.74 21.88
C SER A 195 -19.29 -8.74 20.56
N THR A 196 -18.81 -9.50 19.55
CA THR A 196 -19.41 -9.57 18.21
C THR A 196 -19.32 -11.01 17.70
N SER A 197 -19.98 -11.29 16.57
CA SER A 197 -19.84 -12.60 15.90
C SER A 197 -18.37 -12.88 15.55
N ASP A 198 -17.98 -14.15 15.66
CA ASP A 198 -16.66 -14.63 15.28
C ASP A 198 -16.34 -14.27 13.83
N VAL A 199 -15.07 -13.94 13.59
CA VAL A 199 -14.58 -13.73 12.22
C VAL A 199 -14.18 -15.06 11.64
N LYS A 200 -14.86 -15.47 10.59
CA LYS A 200 -14.51 -16.71 9.85
C LYS A 200 -13.13 -16.54 9.21
N GLY A 201 -12.30 -17.57 9.34
CA GLY A 201 -11.05 -17.67 8.60
C GLY A 201 -11.37 -17.98 7.13
N ILE A 202 -10.92 -17.12 6.25
CA ILE A 202 -11.12 -17.26 4.79
C ILE A 202 -9.76 -16.99 4.13
N ALA A 203 -9.40 -17.84 3.16
CA ALA A 203 -8.29 -17.61 2.27
C ALA A 203 -8.78 -17.49 0.83
N TYR A 204 -8.03 -16.76 0.03
CA TYR A 204 -8.22 -16.67 -1.42
C TYR A 204 -6.91 -17.06 -2.09
N ARG A 205 -7.01 -17.75 -3.22
CA ARG A 205 -5.83 -18.20 -3.97
C ARG A 205 -6.05 -18.06 -5.48
N GLY A 206 -5.00 -17.69 -6.19
CA GLY A 206 -5.04 -17.63 -7.65
C GLY A 206 -3.70 -17.30 -8.26
N ILE A 207 -3.68 -17.18 -9.59
CA ILE A 207 -2.51 -16.78 -10.37
C ILE A 207 -2.92 -15.64 -11.30
N VAL A 208 -2.14 -14.58 -11.33
CA VAL A 208 -2.35 -13.47 -12.24
C VAL A 208 -1.42 -13.63 -13.45
N ASN A 209 -1.97 -14.20 -14.52
CA ASN A 209 -1.20 -14.50 -15.74
C ASN A 209 -0.70 -13.24 -16.48
N ALA A 210 -1.48 -12.15 -16.43
CA ALA A 210 -1.11 -10.87 -17.05
C ALA A 210 0.16 -10.24 -16.45
N LEU A 211 0.57 -10.70 -15.27
CA LEU A 211 1.72 -10.21 -14.50
C LEU A 211 2.82 -11.28 -14.43
N SER A 212 3.09 -12.02 -15.50
CA SER A 212 4.21 -12.98 -15.57
C SER A 212 4.15 -14.14 -14.54
N GLY A 213 2.94 -14.60 -14.20
CA GLY A 213 2.76 -15.77 -13.33
C GLY A 213 2.99 -15.49 -11.84
N ILE A 214 2.55 -14.34 -11.35
CA ILE A 214 2.58 -14.01 -9.91
C ILE A 214 1.50 -14.83 -9.17
N ALA A 215 1.91 -15.57 -8.13
CA ALA A 215 1.01 -16.28 -7.24
C ALA A 215 0.37 -15.34 -6.19
N ILE A 216 -0.89 -15.57 -5.89
CA ILE A 216 -1.66 -14.82 -4.88
C ILE A 216 -2.17 -15.78 -3.82
#